data_d4db1cafd59d4312b8e34fed8f47ba33
#
_entry.id   d4db1cafd59d4312b8e34fed8f47ba33
#
_cell.length_a   1.000
_cell.length_b   1.000
_cell.length_c   1.000
_cell.angle_alpha   90.00
_cell.angle_beta   90.00
_cell.angle_gamma   90.00
#
_symmetry.space_group_name_H-M   'P 1'
#
loop_
_entity.id
_entity.type
_entity.pdbx_description
1 polymer ?
#
loop_
_entity_poly.entity_id
_entity_poly.type
_entity_poly.pdbx_seq_one_letter_code
_entity_poly.pdbx_strand_id
1 'polypeptide(L)'
;MARQGLRVVPPAFEAEALASLDSLYRTALRLTRVPADAEDLVQETYLKAFRAADSFTPGTNLRAWLFTILHNTARNQVRDRARDAVSIDSEVVERALQAPIRAGSPETPETLLLRETLAPELQAAIDGLPDVFRQAVWLRDVEEFSYAEIAEMLSVPVGTVMSRISRGRNLLFERLNPLRAAHV
;
A
#
# COMPACT_ATOMS: atom_id res chain seq x y z
N MET A 1 4.38 15.95 35.33
CA MET A 1 4.62 14.72 34.53
C MET A 1 3.34 13.93 34.53
N ALA A 2 2.53 14.06 33.46
CA ALA A 2 1.28 13.32 33.29
C ALA A 2 1.61 11.90 32.86
N ARG A 3 1.26 10.91 33.68
CA ARG A 3 1.27 9.49 33.30
C ARG A 3 0.28 9.32 32.15
N GLN A 4 0.80 9.06 30.95
CA GLN A 4 -0.02 8.54 29.85
C GLN A 4 -0.52 7.17 30.34
N GLY A 5 -1.77 7.13 30.86
CA GLY A 5 -2.46 5.90 31.19
C GLY A 5 -2.50 5.03 29.93
N LEU A 6 -2.17 3.74 30.06
CA LEU A 6 -2.43 2.75 29.02
C LEU A 6 -3.91 2.89 28.61
N ARG A 7 -4.14 3.40 27.41
CA ARG A 7 -5.49 3.43 26.83
C ARG A 7 -5.90 1.99 26.57
N VAL A 8 -6.98 1.58 27.22
CA VAL A 8 -7.57 0.26 27.00
C VAL A 8 -8.33 0.33 25.70
N VAL A 9 -7.71 -0.20 24.65
CA VAL A 9 -8.36 -0.40 23.35
C VAL A 9 -9.41 -1.49 23.52
N PRO A 10 -10.64 -1.36 22.96
CA PRO A 10 -11.64 -2.41 23.05
C PRO A 10 -11.10 -3.73 22.48
N PRO A 11 -11.25 -4.88 23.18
CA PRO A 11 -10.72 -6.17 22.71
C PRO A 11 -11.21 -6.57 21.32
N ALA A 12 -12.45 -6.19 20.97
CA ALA A 12 -13.01 -6.42 19.65
C ALA A 12 -12.24 -5.64 18.54
N PHE A 13 -11.88 -4.37 18.79
CA PHE A 13 -11.08 -3.57 17.88
C PHE A 13 -9.68 -4.17 17.68
N GLU A 14 -9.04 -4.61 18.77
CA GLU A 14 -7.71 -5.21 18.70
C GLU A 14 -7.72 -6.49 17.85
N ALA A 15 -8.67 -7.40 18.12
CA ALA A 15 -8.80 -8.66 17.40
C ALA A 15 -9.06 -8.43 15.89
N GLU A 16 -9.97 -7.50 15.55
CA GLU A 16 -10.29 -7.15 14.16
C GLU A 16 -9.11 -6.46 13.46
N ALA A 17 -8.40 -5.58 14.17
CA ALA A 17 -7.20 -4.93 13.65
C ALA A 17 -6.10 -5.95 13.34
N LEU A 18 -5.82 -6.89 14.27
CA LEU A 18 -4.80 -7.91 14.08
C LEU A 18 -5.16 -8.92 12.97
N ALA A 19 -6.44 -9.18 12.72
CA ALA A 19 -6.89 -10.00 11.59
C ALA A 19 -6.48 -9.40 10.22
N SER A 20 -6.16 -8.13 10.16
CA SER A 20 -5.70 -7.44 8.94
C SER A 20 -4.19 -7.48 8.73
N LEU A 21 -3.41 -8.10 9.67
CA LEU A 21 -1.94 -8.03 9.67
C LEU A 21 -1.32 -8.52 8.36
N ASP A 22 -1.71 -9.70 7.89
CA ASP A 22 -1.14 -10.30 6.68
C ASP A 22 -1.42 -9.45 5.43
N SER A 23 -2.62 -8.89 5.31
CA SER A 23 -2.97 -8.07 4.15
C SER A 23 -2.26 -6.70 4.20
N LEU A 24 -2.10 -6.11 5.39
CA LEU A 24 -1.31 -4.90 5.58
C LEU A 24 0.16 -5.14 5.25
N TYR A 25 0.74 -6.25 5.71
CA TYR A 25 2.14 -6.59 5.42
C TYR A 25 2.39 -6.81 3.92
N ARG A 26 1.52 -7.59 3.24
CA ARG A 26 1.61 -7.76 1.78
C ARG A 26 1.56 -6.44 1.03
N THR A 27 0.66 -5.54 1.45
CA THR A 27 0.56 -4.21 0.83
C THR A 27 1.77 -3.34 1.16
N ALA A 28 2.25 -3.36 2.41
CA ALA A 28 3.46 -2.66 2.82
C ALA A 28 4.68 -3.12 2.00
N LEU A 29 4.84 -4.43 1.82
CA LEU A 29 5.92 -5.01 1.01
C LEU A 29 5.88 -4.54 -0.45
N ARG A 30 4.67 -4.37 -1.02
CA ARG A 30 4.52 -3.80 -2.38
C ARG A 30 4.85 -2.33 -2.45
N LEU A 31 4.61 -1.57 -1.38
CA LEU A 31 4.93 -0.15 -1.31
C LEU A 31 6.43 0.08 -1.11
N THR A 32 7.06 -0.69 -0.24
CA THR A 32 8.47 -0.50 0.17
C THR A 32 9.44 -1.32 -0.65
N ARG A 33 9.02 -2.51 -1.12
CA ARG A 33 9.84 -3.53 -1.80
C ARG A 33 11.02 -4.06 -0.97
N VAL A 34 11.10 -3.71 0.29
CA VAL A 34 12.13 -4.12 1.25
C VAL A 34 11.43 -4.68 2.48
N PRO A 35 11.66 -5.96 2.85
CA PRO A 35 10.98 -6.58 3.98
C PRO A 35 11.10 -5.81 5.30
N ALA A 36 12.30 -5.37 5.65
CA ALA A 36 12.53 -4.60 6.88
C ALA A 36 11.73 -3.27 6.89
N ASP A 37 11.71 -2.54 5.76
CA ASP A 37 10.91 -1.32 5.63
C ASP A 37 9.40 -1.61 5.69
N ALA A 38 8.96 -2.77 5.20
CA ALA A 38 7.56 -3.19 5.27
C ALA A 38 7.14 -3.50 6.71
N GLU A 39 7.99 -4.20 7.48
CA GLU A 39 7.76 -4.46 8.91
C GLU A 39 7.68 -3.16 9.70
N ASP A 40 8.61 -2.24 9.50
CA ASP A 40 8.62 -0.92 10.14
C ASP A 40 7.35 -0.13 9.79
N LEU A 41 6.94 -0.14 8.51
CA LEU A 41 5.73 0.53 8.06
C LEU A 41 4.47 -0.05 8.72
N VAL A 42 4.37 -1.38 8.84
CA VAL A 42 3.25 -2.04 9.51
C VAL A 42 3.24 -1.73 11.00
N GLN A 43 4.39 -1.81 11.68
CA GLN A 43 4.51 -1.45 13.09
C GLN A 43 4.07 -0.01 13.34
N GLU A 44 4.57 0.95 12.55
CA GLU A 44 4.18 2.35 12.67
C GLU A 44 2.70 2.57 12.39
N THR A 45 2.12 1.83 11.44
CA THR A 45 0.69 1.84 11.14
C THR A 45 -0.13 1.42 12.35
N TYR A 46 0.21 0.30 12.99
CA TYR A 46 -0.48 -0.16 14.19
C TYR A 46 -0.31 0.79 15.38
N LEU A 47 0.91 1.32 15.60
CA LEU A 47 1.14 2.32 16.64
C LEU A 47 0.25 3.55 16.46
N LYS A 48 0.09 4.04 15.22
CA LYS A 48 -0.80 5.16 14.90
C LYS A 48 -2.27 4.77 15.09
N ALA A 49 -2.67 3.58 14.60
CA ALA A 49 -4.03 3.08 14.73
C ALA A 49 -4.45 2.95 16.20
N PHE A 50 -3.64 2.32 17.04
CA PHE A 50 -3.95 2.17 18.47
C PHE A 50 -3.98 3.52 19.22
N ARG A 51 -3.12 4.47 18.84
CA ARG A 51 -3.16 5.82 19.42
C ARG A 51 -4.42 6.60 19.00
N ALA A 52 -4.92 6.34 17.79
CA ALA A 52 -6.08 7.01 17.21
C ALA A 52 -7.37 6.16 17.29
N ALA A 53 -7.39 5.09 18.06
CA ALA A 53 -8.53 4.18 18.15
C ALA A 53 -9.85 4.87 18.51
N ASP A 54 -9.80 5.91 19.36
CA ASP A 54 -10.97 6.73 19.72
C ASP A 54 -11.55 7.54 18.53
N SER A 55 -10.77 7.75 17.47
CA SER A 55 -11.22 8.43 16.26
C SER A 55 -11.87 7.49 15.24
N PHE A 56 -11.75 6.19 15.44
CA PHE A 56 -12.44 5.21 14.60
C PHE A 56 -13.95 5.22 14.92
N THR A 57 -14.76 5.31 13.88
CA THR A 57 -16.21 5.26 14.00
C THR A 57 -16.68 3.80 13.99
N PRO A 58 -17.21 3.25 15.10
CA PRO A 58 -17.73 1.88 15.13
C PRO A 58 -18.80 1.65 14.06
N GLY A 59 -18.76 0.47 13.41
CA GLY A 59 -19.68 0.12 12.33
C GLY A 59 -19.20 0.56 10.93
N THR A 60 -18.07 1.27 10.82
CA THR A 60 -17.39 1.49 9.53
C THR A 60 -16.36 0.38 9.28
N ASN A 61 -15.76 0.37 8.07
CA ASN A 61 -14.76 -0.62 7.69
C ASN A 61 -13.41 -0.34 8.37
N LEU A 62 -13.12 -1.05 9.49
CA LEU A 62 -11.85 -0.91 10.21
C LEU A 62 -10.64 -1.23 9.31
N ARG A 63 -10.77 -2.25 8.46
CA ARG A 63 -9.70 -2.62 7.53
C ARG A 63 -9.39 -1.48 6.56
N ALA A 64 -10.38 -0.82 5.99
CA ALA A 64 -10.19 0.34 5.12
C ALA A 64 -9.52 1.51 5.87
N TRP A 65 -9.90 1.74 7.13
CA TRP A 65 -9.30 2.76 7.97
C TRP A 65 -7.82 2.47 8.26
N LEU A 66 -7.45 1.22 8.56
CA LEU A 66 -6.05 0.80 8.73
C LEU A 66 -5.23 0.98 7.46
N PHE A 67 -5.79 0.64 6.29
CA PHE A 67 -5.13 0.86 5.00
C PHE A 67 -4.94 2.34 4.68
N THR A 68 -5.87 3.20 5.07
CA THR A 68 -5.70 4.66 4.97
C THR A 68 -4.52 5.14 5.81
N ILE A 69 -4.36 4.64 7.04
CA ILE A 69 -3.20 4.95 7.88
C ILE A 69 -1.91 4.43 7.24
N LEU A 70 -1.90 3.21 6.72
CA LEU A 70 -0.74 2.60 6.05
C LEU A 70 -0.26 3.47 4.88
N HIS A 71 -1.16 3.81 3.96
CA HIS A 71 -0.83 4.61 2.78
C HIS A 71 -0.38 6.03 3.14
N ASN A 72 -1.00 6.65 4.14
CA ASN A 72 -0.59 7.96 4.64
C ASN A 72 0.79 7.91 5.30
N THR A 73 1.07 6.86 6.06
CA THR A 73 2.39 6.65 6.70
C THR A 73 3.47 6.44 5.66
N ALA A 74 3.24 5.56 4.67
CA ALA A 74 4.18 5.33 3.58
C ALA A 74 4.48 6.62 2.80
N ARG A 75 3.45 7.41 2.46
CA ARG A 75 3.61 8.68 1.75
C ARG A 75 4.43 9.70 2.57
N ASN A 76 4.20 9.77 3.88
CA ASN A 76 4.96 10.65 4.75
C ASN A 76 6.44 10.22 4.83
N GLN A 77 6.72 8.92 4.97
CA GLN A 77 8.10 8.41 4.99
C GLN A 77 8.85 8.74 3.70
N VAL A 78 8.20 8.58 2.52
CA VAL A 78 8.80 8.97 1.23
C VAL A 78 9.10 10.47 1.19
N ARG A 79 8.14 11.31 1.65
CA ARG A 79 8.32 12.76 1.68
C ARG A 79 9.44 13.18 2.64
N ASP A 80 9.54 12.55 3.79
CA ASP A 80 10.56 12.87 4.79
C ASP A 80 11.95 12.44 4.31
N ARG A 81 12.09 11.23 3.73
CA ARG A 81 13.33 10.79 3.07
C ARG A 81 13.74 11.73 1.92
N ALA A 82 12.77 12.23 1.14
CA ALA A 82 13.05 13.19 0.09
C ALA A 82 13.51 14.55 0.64
N ARG A 83 12.97 15.01 1.77
CA ARG A 83 13.44 16.23 2.45
C ARG A 83 14.83 16.10 2.99
N ASP A 84 15.16 14.96 3.60
CA ASP A 84 16.51 14.68 4.11
C ASP A 84 17.53 14.59 2.96
N ALA A 85 17.10 14.09 1.79
CA ALA A 85 17.92 14.08 0.58
C ALA A 85 18.05 15.48 -0.09
N VAL A 86 17.06 16.36 0.09
CA VAL A 86 16.93 17.71 -0.52
C VAL A 86 17.68 18.80 0.26
N SER A 87 18.57 18.44 1.12
CA SER A 87 19.68 19.38 1.35
C SER A 87 20.43 19.74 0.04
N ILE A 88 20.07 19.18 -1.12
CA ILE A 88 20.80 19.34 -2.38
C ILE A 88 19.97 19.69 -3.63
N ASP A 89 18.66 19.45 -3.79
CA ASP A 89 17.95 20.00 -4.97
C ASP A 89 16.42 19.76 -4.99
N SER A 90 15.63 20.82 -5.28
CA SER A 90 14.14 20.75 -5.29
C SER A 90 13.52 19.94 -6.44
N GLU A 91 14.26 19.70 -7.51
CA GLU A 91 13.80 18.92 -8.69
C GLU A 91 13.77 17.40 -8.43
N VAL A 92 14.50 16.93 -7.42
CA VAL A 92 14.62 15.51 -7.05
C VAL A 92 13.37 15.02 -6.31
N VAL A 93 12.62 15.91 -5.63
CA VAL A 93 11.45 15.55 -4.82
C VAL A 93 10.29 15.08 -5.69
N GLU A 94 10.02 15.76 -6.80
CA GLU A 94 8.92 15.41 -7.70
C GLU A 94 9.19 14.12 -8.48
N ARG A 95 10.48 13.86 -8.79
CA ARG A 95 10.94 12.59 -9.36
C ARG A 95 10.98 11.44 -8.37
N ALA A 96 11.30 11.68 -7.09
CA ALA A 96 11.31 10.66 -6.05
C ALA A 96 9.89 10.15 -5.73
N LEU A 97 8.86 11.00 -5.85
CA LEU A 97 7.45 10.61 -5.74
C LEU A 97 6.97 9.76 -6.93
N GLN A 98 7.70 9.78 -8.05
CA GLN A 98 7.42 9.02 -9.28
C GLN A 98 8.42 7.89 -9.52
N ALA A 99 9.56 7.90 -8.82
CA ALA A 99 10.60 6.90 -9.01
C ALA A 99 10.17 5.55 -8.41
N PRO A 100 10.41 4.43 -9.11
CA PRO A 100 10.27 3.12 -8.50
C PRO A 100 11.26 3.02 -7.35
N ILE A 101 10.77 2.79 -6.13
CA ILE A 101 11.60 2.44 -4.98
C ILE A 101 12.45 1.25 -5.40
N ARG A 102 13.77 1.36 -5.26
CA ARG A 102 14.83 0.50 -5.81
C ARG A 102 14.43 -0.97 -5.92
N ALA A 103 14.48 -1.49 -7.14
CA ALA A 103 14.48 -2.93 -7.38
C ALA A 103 15.75 -3.54 -6.77
N GLY A 104 15.58 -4.57 -5.93
CA GLY A 104 16.67 -5.43 -5.52
C GLY A 104 16.84 -5.59 -4.01
N SER A 105 15.94 -6.32 -3.37
CA SER A 105 16.31 -7.08 -2.18
C SER A 105 16.31 -8.58 -2.52
N PRO A 106 17.22 -9.38 -1.94
CA PRO A 106 17.23 -10.82 -2.15
C PRO A 106 15.90 -11.43 -1.75
N GLU A 107 15.45 -12.41 -2.48
CA GLU A 107 14.24 -13.18 -2.16
C GLU A 107 14.43 -13.84 -0.79
N THR A 108 13.60 -13.46 0.17
CA THR A 108 13.55 -14.14 1.47
C THR A 108 12.46 -15.22 1.45
N PRO A 109 12.56 -16.27 2.31
CA PRO A 109 11.51 -17.29 2.44
C PRO A 109 10.12 -16.68 2.67
N GLU A 110 10.03 -15.56 3.41
CA GLU A 110 8.79 -14.83 3.67
C GLU A 110 8.21 -14.20 2.41
N THR A 111 9.07 -13.65 1.53
CA THR A 111 8.61 -13.10 0.24
C THR A 111 8.14 -14.20 -0.71
N LEU A 112 8.67 -15.41 -0.59
CA LEU A 112 8.23 -16.58 -1.34
C LEU A 112 6.85 -17.07 -0.88
N LEU A 113 6.59 -17.13 0.43
CA LEU A 113 5.28 -17.50 0.99
C LEU A 113 4.17 -16.52 0.59
N LEU A 114 4.48 -15.23 0.47
CA LEU A 114 3.53 -14.22 0.01
C LEU A 114 3.25 -14.27 -1.51
N ARG A 115 4.12 -14.92 -2.29
CA ARG A 115 3.92 -15.17 -3.72
C ARG A 115 2.93 -16.30 -4.00
N GLU A 116 2.66 -17.19 -3.05
CA GLU A 116 1.74 -18.33 -3.23
C GLU A 116 0.27 -17.93 -3.48
N THR A 117 -0.08 -16.66 -3.27
CA THR A 117 -1.45 -16.17 -3.48
C THR A 117 -1.80 -15.88 -4.95
N LEU A 118 -0.82 -15.65 -5.81
CA LEU A 118 -1.01 -15.34 -7.23
C LEU A 118 -0.04 -16.15 -8.09
N ALA A 119 -0.49 -16.53 -9.30
CA ALA A 119 0.41 -17.16 -10.27
C ALA A 119 1.64 -16.27 -10.54
N PRO A 120 2.86 -16.82 -10.63
CA PRO A 120 4.10 -16.05 -10.79
C PRO A 120 4.07 -15.05 -11.94
N GLU A 121 3.44 -15.41 -13.05
CA GLU A 121 3.31 -14.56 -14.24
C GLU A 121 2.41 -13.34 -13.95
N LEU A 122 1.30 -13.54 -13.23
CA LEU A 122 0.40 -12.48 -12.82
C LEU A 122 1.09 -11.54 -11.81
N GLN A 123 1.84 -12.13 -10.87
CA GLN A 123 2.63 -11.37 -9.91
C GLN A 123 3.63 -10.46 -10.62
N ALA A 124 4.42 -11.00 -11.56
CA ALA A 124 5.40 -10.26 -12.35
C ALA A 124 4.74 -9.16 -13.21
N ALA A 125 3.57 -9.45 -13.78
CA ALA A 125 2.81 -8.48 -14.56
C ALA A 125 2.33 -7.30 -13.69
N ILE A 126 1.82 -7.58 -12.48
CA ILE A 126 1.39 -6.56 -11.52
C ILE A 126 2.58 -5.72 -11.04
N ASP A 127 3.70 -6.36 -10.68
CA ASP A 127 4.90 -5.68 -10.19
C ASP A 127 5.54 -4.78 -11.27
N GLY A 128 5.35 -5.13 -12.52
CA GLY A 128 5.78 -4.31 -13.65
C GLY A 128 4.88 -3.10 -13.96
N LEU A 129 3.71 -2.95 -13.35
CA LEU A 129 2.87 -1.77 -13.55
C LEU A 129 3.53 -0.52 -12.96
N PRO A 130 3.30 0.67 -13.55
CA PRO A 130 3.56 1.93 -12.89
C PRO A 130 2.87 1.99 -11.53
N ASP A 131 3.53 2.58 -10.52
CA ASP A 131 3.10 2.55 -9.11
C ASP A 131 1.65 3.01 -8.91
N VAL A 132 1.24 4.09 -9.60
CA VAL A 132 -0.11 4.65 -9.48
C VAL A 132 -1.21 3.70 -9.98
N PHE A 133 -0.92 2.87 -10.98
CA PHE A 133 -1.85 1.87 -11.49
C PHE A 133 -1.80 0.60 -10.65
N ARG A 134 -0.59 0.16 -10.26
CA ARG A 134 -0.38 -1.01 -9.42
C ARG A 134 -1.12 -0.90 -8.09
N GLN A 135 -0.98 0.24 -7.39
CA GLN A 135 -1.68 0.48 -6.13
C GLN A 135 -3.20 0.42 -6.29
N ALA A 136 -3.74 1.09 -7.32
CA ALA A 136 -5.19 1.12 -7.54
C ALA A 136 -5.76 -0.26 -7.90
N VAL A 137 -5.07 -1.01 -8.77
CA VAL A 137 -5.46 -2.39 -9.15
C VAL A 137 -5.35 -3.32 -7.95
N TRP A 138 -4.24 -3.25 -7.18
CA TRP A 138 -4.05 -4.08 -5.99
C TRP A 138 -5.16 -3.88 -4.96
N LEU A 139 -5.42 -2.64 -4.59
CA LEU A 139 -6.46 -2.31 -3.62
C LEU A 139 -7.86 -2.73 -4.08
N ARG A 140 -8.13 -2.69 -5.38
CA ARG A 140 -9.44 -3.09 -5.92
C ARG A 140 -9.58 -4.59 -6.13
N ASP A 141 -8.61 -5.23 -6.80
CA ASP A 141 -8.76 -6.57 -7.35
C ASP A 141 -8.22 -7.66 -6.40
N VAL A 142 -7.33 -7.31 -5.47
CA VAL A 142 -6.79 -8.24 -4.48
C VAL A 142 -7.33 -7.95 -3.08
N GLU A 143 -7.38 -6.69 -2.68
CA GLU A 143 -7.87 -6.30 -1.35
C GLU A 143 -9.37 -5.97 -1.34
N GLU A 144 -10.04 -5.96 -2.50
CA GLU A 144 -11.50 -5.84 -2.69
C GLU A 144 -12.14 -4.56 -2.13
N PHE A 145 -11.36 -3.49 -1.93
CA PHE A 145 -11.89 -2.21 -1.49
C PHE A 145 -12.80 -1.55 -2.54
N SER A 146 -13.79 -0.80 -2.07
CA SER A 146 -14.63 0.03 -2.93
C SER A 146 -13.84 1.20 -3.53
N TYR A 147 -14.33 1.77 -4.63
CA TYR A 147 -13.69 2.94 -5.26
C TYR A 147 -13.62 4.14 -4.32
N ALA A 148 -14.63 4.31 -3.45
CA ALA A 148 -14.64 5.40 -2.47
C ALA A 148 -13.56 5.22 -1.41
N GLU A 149 -13.41 4.02 -0.84
CA GLU A 149 -12.36 3.70 0.13
C GLU A 149 -10.95 3.87 -0.49
N ILE A 150 -10.76 3.41 -1.73
CA ILE A 150 -9.48 3.58 -2.45
C ILE A 150 -9.18 5.06 -2.69
N ALA A 151 -10.19 5.86 -3.03
CA ALA A 151 -10.05 7.30 -3.22
C ALA A 151 -9.56 8.00 -1.94
N GLU A 152 -10.10 7.62 -0.79
CA GLU A 152 -9.67 8.09 0.53
C GLU A 152 -8.22 7.66 0.84
N MET A 153 -7.90 6.35 0.71
CA MET A 153 -6.56 5.80 0.95
C MET A 153 -5.48 6.49 0.13
N LEU A 154 -5.75 6.69 -1.18
CA LEU A 154 -4.80 7.28 -2.11
C LEU A 154 -4.87 8.82 -2.13
N SER A 155 -5.85 9.44 -1.46
CA SER A 155 -6.12 10.89 -1.45
C SER A 155 -6.28 11.46 -2.85
N VAL A 156 -7.09 10.79 -3.69
CA VAL A 156 -7.40 11.20 -5.07
C VAL A 156 -8.91 11.12 -5.33
N PRO A 157 -9.45 11.87 -6.32
CA PRO A 157 -10.86 11.74 -6.69
C PRO A 157 -11.24 10.32 -7.13
N VAL A 158 -12.48 9.90 -6.89
CA VAL A 158 -13.01 8.58 -7.29
C VAL A 158 -12.86 8.35 -8.80
N GLY A 159 -13.09 9.36 -9.64
CA GLY A 159 -12.88 9.28 -11.09
C GLY A 159 -11.43 8.98 -11.46
N THR A 160 -10.45 9.47 -10.67
CA THR A 160 -9.04 9.14 -10.84
C THR A 160 -8.76 7.69 -10.50
N VAL A 161 -9.38 7.16 -9.44
CA VAL A 161 -9.29 5.73 -9.08
C VAL A 161 -9.82 4.87 -10.22
N MET A 162 -11.02 5.16 -10.73
CA MET A 162 -11.62 4.42 -11.84
C MET A 162 -10.72 4.39 -13.07
N SER A 163 -10.17 5.56 -13.46
CA SER A 163 -9.28 5.65 -14.62
C SER A 163 -7.94 4.91 -14.41
N ARG A 164 -7.39 4.95 -13.19
CA ARG A 164 -6.16 4.21 -12.85
C ARG A 164 -6.38 2.70 -12.91
N ILE A 165 -7.49 2.20 -12.37
CA ILE A 165 -7.84 0.78 -12.41
C ILE A 165 -8.05 0.32 -13.85
N SER A 166 -8.81 1.07 -14.66
CA SER A 166 -9.06 0.74 -16.06
C SER A 166 -7.75 0.66 -16.85
N ARG A 167 -6.87 1.66 -16.73
CA ARG A 167 -5.57 1.67 -17.41
C ARG A 167 -4.65 0.56 -16.91
N GLY A 168 -4.61 0.33 -15.59
CA GLY A 168 -3.82 -0.76 -15.01
C GLY A 168 -4.25 -2.14 -15.51
N ARG A 169 -5.56 -2.40 -15.58
CA ARG A 169 -6.10 -3.66 -16.12
C ARG A 169 -5.78 -3.83 -17.60
N ASN A 170 -5.86 -2.76 -18.40
CA ASN A 170 -5.48 -2.82 -19.81
C ASN A 170 -4.00 -3.19 -19.98
N LEU A 171 -3.09 -2.57 -19.23
CA LEU A 171 -1.68 -2.90 -19.24
C LEU A 171 -1.40 -4.34 -18.78
N LEU A 172 -2.14 -4.84 -17.78
CA LEU A 172 -2.05 -6.25 -17.36
C LEU A 172 -2.50 -7.18 -18.48
N PHE A 173 -3.63 -6.86 -19.11
CA PHE A 173 -4.15 -7.66 -20.21
C PHE A 173 -3.17 -7.74 -21.39
N GLU A 174 -2.55 -6.64 -21.77
CA GLU A 174 -1.52 -6.59 -22.84
C GLU A 174 -0.30 -7.45 -22.49
N ARG A 175 0.16 -7.40 -21.22
CA ARG A 175 1.32 -8.18 -20.75
C ARG A 175 1.04 -9.67 -20.67
N LEU A 176 -0.16 -10.06 -20.25
CA LEU A 176 -0.54 -11.46 -20.08
C LEU A 176 -0.99 -12.12 -21.38
N ASN A 177 -1.33 -11.32 -22.41
CA ASN A 177 -1.76 -11.80 -23.72
C ASN A 177 -0.85 -11.26 -24.86
N PRO A 178 0.44 -11.61 -24.89
CA PRO A 178 1.39 -11.06 -25.86
C PRO A 178 1.02 -11.37 -27.34
N LEU A 179 0.22 -12.43 -27.59
CA LEU A 179 -0.22 -12.80 -28.93
C LEU A 179 -1.24 -11.82 -29.54
N ARG A 180 -1.89 -10.96 -28.76
CA ARG A 180 -2.82 -9.93 -29.27
C ARG A 180 -2.14 -8.59 -29.55
N ALA A 181 -1.03 -8.28 -28.86
CA ALA A 181 -0.28 -7.05 -29.06
C ALA A 181 0.45 -6.98 -30.44
N ALA A 182 0.59 -8.13 -31.11
CA ALA A 182 1.25 -8.21 -32.43
C ALA A 182 0.29 -7.98 -33.62
N HIS A 183 -0.99 -7.66 -33.38
CA HIS A 183 -2.02 -7.53 -34.42
C HIS A 183 -2.76 -6.18 -34.42
N VAL A 184 -2.12 -5.11 -33.91
CA VAL A 184 -2.62 -3.73 -34.02
C VAL A 184 -1.59 -2.85 -34.73
#